data_188383d4c0dab6820a42b00bb1b238b5
#
_entry.id   188383d4c0dab6820a42b00bb1b238b5
#
_cell.length_a   1.000
_cell.length_b   1.000
_cell.length_c   1.000
_cell.angle_alpha   90.00
_cell.angle_beta   90.00
_cell.angle_gamma   90.00
#
_symmetry.space_group_name_H-M   'P 1'
#
loop_
_entity.id
_entity.type
_entity.pdbx_description
1 polymer ?
#
loop_
_entity_poly.entity_id
_entity_poly.type
_entity_poly.pdbx_seq_one_letter_code
_entity_poly.pdbx_strand_id
1 'polypeptide(L)' 'MPPKVLACNLILRQWGQTGLIETSKTFSSLDELYTYCLTAGDAEIVDRIVIQGKNEDGQLCELTFVFQSITVAPPPKS' A
#
# COMPACT_ATOMS: atom_id res chain seq x y z
N MET A 1 -24.49 -0.27 7.32
CA MET A 1 -23.64 0.79 6.72
C MET A 1 -22.67 0.18 5.73
N PRO A 2 -22.37 0.85 4.62
CA PRO A 2 -21.35 0.32 3.71
C PRO A 2 -19.98 0.32 4.37
N PRO A 3 -19.09 -0.59 3.99
CA PRO A 3 -17.71 -0.59 4.46
C PRO A 3 -17.00 0.70 4.06
N LYS A 4 -16.04 1.11 4.87
CA LYS A 4 -15.34 2.38 4.66
C LYS A 4 -13.86 2.21 4.96
N VAL A 5 -13.02 2.74 4.06
CA VAL A 5 -11.57 2.82 4.28
C VAL A 5 -11.27 4.09 5.07
N LEU A 6 -10.50 3.94 6.16
CA LEU A 6 -10.11 5.07 7.00
C LEU A 6 -8.68 5.52 6.73
N ALA A 7 -7.77 4.58 6.52
CA ALA A 7 -6.38 4.89 6.26
C ALA A 7 -5.68 3.73 5.56
N CYS A 8 -4.68 4.05 4.75
CA CYS A 8 -3.85 3.07 4.06
C CYS A 8 -2.38 3.37 4.39
N ASN A 9 -1.67 2.35 4.88
CA ASN A 9 -0.25 2.47 5.18
C ASN A 9 0.55 1.60 4.23
N LEU A 10 1.46 2.23 3.50
CA LEU A 10 2.35 1.54 2.57
C LEU A 10 3.71 1.39 3.24
N ILE A 11 4.14 0.16 3.46
CA ILE A 11 5.42 -0.14 4.09
C ILE A 11 6.40 -0.56 3.01
N LEU A 12 7.48 0.23 2.88
CA LEU A 12 8.50 0.04 1.86
C LEU A 12 9.80 -0.41 2.49
N ARG A 13 10.56 -1.22 1.77
CA ARG A 13 11.90 -1.63 2.17
C ARG A 13 12.90 -1.23 1.10
N GLN A 14 14.03 -0.71 1.55
CA GLN A 14 15.13 -0.32 0.67
C GLN A 14 16.45 -0.74 1.30
N TRP A 15 17.42 -1.12 0.47
CA TRP A 15 18.77 -1.36 0.96
C TRP A 15 19.49 -0.03 1.13
N GLY A 16 19.96 0.23 2.37
CA GLY A 16 20.77 1.38 2.68
C GLY A 16 22.21 0.98 2.97
N GLN A 17 23.04 1.95 3.30
CA GLN A 17 24.45 1.72 3.59
C GLN A 17 24.65 0.85 4.83
N THR A 18 23.75 0.93 5.79
CA THR A 18 23.84 0.19 7.05
C THR A 18 22.93 -1.03 7.10
N GLY A 19 22.29 -1.38 5.98
CA GLY A 19 21.40 -2.51 5.91
C GLY A 19 20.04 -2.16 5.36
N LEU A 20 19.03 -2.94 5.72
CA LEU A 20 17.67 -2.77 5.24
C LEU A 20 16.96 -1.65 5.98
N ILE A 21 16.41 -0.70 5.24
CA ILE A 21 15.67 0.43 5.78
C ILE A 21 14.19 0.22 5.47
N GLU A 22 13.35 0.34 6.49
CA GLU A 22 11.90 0.28 6.36
C GLU A 22 11.32 1.68 6.49
N THR A 23 10.51 2.07 5.51
CA THR A 23 9.85 3.38 5.48
C THR A 23 8.35 3.16 5.31
N SER A 24 7.55 3.92 6.05
CA SER A 24 6.10 3.86 5.90
C SER A 24 5.55 5.19 5.40
N LYS A 25 4.51 5.10 4.56
CA LYS A 25 3.77 6.25 4.07
C LYS A 25 2.30 6.01 4.32
N THR A 26 1.60 7.03 4.79
CA THR A 26 0.18 6.94 5.12
C THR A 26 -0.63 7.75 4.12
N PHE A 27 -1.72 7.16 3.64
CA PHE A 27 -2.64 7.79 2.70
C PHE A 27 -4.05 7.76 3.29
N SER A 28 -4.85 8.74 2.97
CA SER A 28 -6.22 8.84 3.47
C SER A 28 -7.22 8.04 2.63
N SER A 29 -6.82 7.58 1.44
CA SER A 29 -7.69 6.82 0.56
C SER A 29 -6.89 5.85 -0.29
N LEU A 30 -7.58 4.86 -0.86
CA LEU A 30 -6.97 3.94 -1.82
C LEU A 30 -6.51 4.65 -3.09
N ASP A 31 -7.25 5.67 -3.52
CA ASP A 31 -6.89 6.44 -4.71
C ASP A 31 -5.54 7.12 -4.55
N GLU A 32 -5.29 7.70 -3.38
CA GLU A 32 -3.99 8.32 -3.10
C GLU A 32 -2.87 7.29 -3.09
N LEU A 33 -3.11 6.12 -2.49
CA LEU A 33 -2.13 5.04 -2.47
C LEU A 33 -1.81 4.56 -3.89
N TYR A 34 -2.82 4.34 -4.71
CA TYR A 34 -2.64 3.90 -6.09
C TYR A 34 -1.91 4.95 -6.92
N THR A 35 -2.26 6.22 -6.74
CA THR A 35 -1.57 7.31 -7.44
C THR A 35 -0.07 7.32 -7.09
N TYR A 36 0.25 7.15 -5.82
CA TYR A 36 1.65 7.05 -5.41
C TYR A 36 2.34 5.86 -6.09
N CYS A 37 1.73 4.69 -6.08
CA CYS A 37 2.31 3.49 -6.67
C CYS A 37 2.54 3.66 -8.17
N LEU A 38 1.65 4.36 -8.88
CA LEU A 38 1.79 4.59 -10.31
C LEU A 38 2.91 5.58 -10.64
N THR A 39 3.24 6.48 -9.71
CA THR A 39 4.27 7.50 -9.92
C THR A 39 5.61 7.14 -9.28
N ALA A 40 5.62 6.15 -8.39
CA ALA A 40 6.85 5.76 -7.71
C ALA A 40 7.84 5.13 -8.69
N GLY A 41 9.11 5.41 -8.48
CA GLY A 41 10.16 4.74 -9.24
C GLY A 41 10.22 3.25 -8.90
N ASP A 42 10.98 2.54 -9.68
CA ASP A 42 11.07 1.08 -9.64
C ASP A 42 12.09 0.55 -8.62
N ALA A 43 12.67 1.42 -7.82
CA ALA A 43 13.72 1.05 -6.88
C ALA A 43 13.20 0.64 -5.49
N GLU A 44 11.91 0.77 -5.25
CA GLU A 44 11.34 0.49 -3.94
C GLU A 44 10.64 -0.86 -3.93
N ILE A 45 10.88 -1.62 -2.87
CA ILE A 45 10.21 -2.90 -2.66
C ILE A 45 9.10 -2.67 -1.65
N VAL A 46 7.88 -3.03 -2.05
CA VAL A 46 6.74 -2.95 -1.13
C VAL A 46 6.74 -4.20 -0.27
N ASP A 47 6.89 -4.00 1.04
CA ASP A 47 6.83 -5.10 1.99
C ASP A 47 5.38 -5.50 2.23
N ARG A 48 4.55 -4.52 2.57
CA ARG A 48 3.15 -4.77 2.83
C ARG A 48 2.34 -3.49 2.73
N ILE A 49 1.04 -3.67 2.54
CA ILE A 49 0.06 -2.60 2.62
C ILE A 49 -0.90 -2.94 3.73
N VAL A 50 -1.10 -2.02 4.66
CA VAL A 50 -2.02 -2.18 5.78
C VAL A 50 -3.17 -1.20 5.60
N ILE A 51 -4.37 -1.71 5.44
CA ILE A 51 -5.57 -0.90 5.24
C ILE A 51 -6.42 -1.00 6.49
N GLN A 52 -6.71 0.15 7.08
CA GLN A 52 -7.60 0.25 8.23
C GLN A 52 -8.94 0.81 7.79
N GLY A 53 -10.00 0.21 8.26
CA GLY A 53 -11.34 0.64 7.87
C GLY A 53 -12.41 0.11 8.81
N LYS A 54 -13.64 0.30 8.41
CA LYS A 54 -14.80 -0.23 9.12
C LYS A 54 -15.57 -1.16 8.21
N ASN A 55 -16.01 -2.29 8.77
CA ASN A 55 -16.86 -3.23 8.02
C ASN A 55 -18.32 -2.74 8.02
N GLU A 56 -19.22 -3.55 7.48
CA GLU A 56 -20.63 -3.21 7.37
C GLU A 56 -21.29 -2.98 8.72
N ASP A 57 -20.78 -3.61 9.77
CA ASP A 57 -21.31 -3.48 11.13
C ASP A 57 -20.70 -2.30 11.89
N GLY A 58 -19.83 -1.52 11.24
CA GLY A 58 -19.16 -0.39 11.88
C GLY A 58 -17.98 -0.78 12.75
N GLN A 59 -17.54 -2.03 12.71
CA GLN A 59 -16.41 -2.51 13.49
C GLN A 59 -15.10 -2.18 12.79
N LEU A 60 -14.10 -1.79 13.57
CA LEU A 60 -12.76 -1.52 13.04
C LEU A 60 -12.12 -2.82 12.58
N CYS A 61 -11.58 -2.78 11.36
CA CYS A 61 -10.90 -3.92 10.75
C CYS A 61 -9.58 -3.47 10.15
N GLU A 62 -8.62 -4.38 10.10
CA GLU A 62 -7.33 -4.15 9.49
C GLU A 62 -7.04 -5.26 8.49
N LEU A 63 -6.73 -4.88 7.25
CA LEU A 63 -6.34 -5.80 6.20
C LEU A 63 -4.87 -5.60 5.89
N THR A 64 -4.11 -6.68 5.85
CA THR A 64 -2.69 -6.63 5.52
C THR A 64 -2.44 -7.44 4.25
N PHE A 65 -1.87 -6.78 3.24
CA PHE A 65 -1.42 -7.43 2.01
C PHE A 65 0.10 -7.44 2.00
N VAL A 66 0.68 -8.63 1.83
CA VAL A 66 2.14 -8.78 1.82
C VAL A 66 2.60 -8.94 0.38
N PHE A 67 3.56 -8.10 -0.03
CA PHE A 67 4.09 -8.09 -1.39
C PHE A 67 5.62 -8.11 -1.36
N GLN A 68 6.22 -8.47 -2.50
CA GLN A 68 7.66 -8.31 -2.69
C GLN A 68 7.97 -7.12 -3.58
N SER A 69 7.11 -6.82 -4.54
CA SER A 69 7.35 -5.70 -5.45
C SER A 69 6.03 -5.27 -6.09
N ILE A 70 6.04 -4.04 -6.63
CA ILE A 70 4.97 -3.53 -7.46
C ILE A 70 5.49 -3.39 -8.88
N THR A 71 4.76 -3.94 -9.84
CA THR A 71 5.05 -3.78 -11.26
C THR A 71 4.00 -2.88 -11.88
N VAL A 72 4.46 -1.80 -12.53
CA VAL A 72 3.58 -0.90 -13.28
C VAL A 72 3.76 -1.21 -14.75
N ALA A 73 2.70 -1.66 -15.40
CA ALA A 73 2.73 -2.04 -16.81
C ALA A 73 1.38 -1.75 -17.44
N PRO A 74 1.32 -1.57 -18.78
CA PRO A 74 0.03 -1.44 -19.43
C PRO A 74 -0.76 -2.74 -19.31
N PRO A 75 -2.10 -2.68 -19.30
CA PRO A 75 -2.89 -3.90 -19.20
C PRO A 75 -2.67 -4.81 -20.40
N PRO A 76 -2.79 -6.13 -20.22
CA PRO A 76 -2.64 -7.03 -21.34
C PRO A 76 -3.75 -6.81 -22.38
N LYS A 77 -3.39 -6.97 -23.64
CA LYS A 77 -4.39 -6.91 -24.72
C LYS A 77 -5.17 -8.20 -24.73
N SER A 78 -6.48 -8.06 -24.72
CA SER A 78 -7.38 -9.19 -24.79
C SER A 78 -7.77 -9.46 -26.25
#